data_e514dac6c7813bac4371704210ded8bf
#
_entry.id   e514dac6c7813bac4371704210ded8bf
#
_cell.length_a   1.000
_cell.length_b   1.000
_cell.length_c   1.000
_cell.angle_alpha   90.00
_cell.angle_beta   90.00
_cell.angle_gamma   90.00
#
_symmetry.space_group_name_H-M   'P 1'
#
loop_
_entity.id
_entity.type
_entity.pdbx_description
1 polymer ?
#
loop_
_entity_poly.entity_id
_entity_poly.type
_entity_poly.pdbx_seq_one_letter_code
_entity_poly.pdbx_strand_id
1 'polypeptide(L)'
;MSYPAGGGSIIAKILSDLTLNQIHFFTALGNDDYGDKCFKILSNMGIKLHVAWRDKPTRRGFSLIDYQGERAITVIGERLAPTHKDKLEWNILKKMDGIFITASDSEIFKMARSASILCTTPRVGLNTINNSNVLLDGLIGSNLDPGEVFSFSELSLKPKYTIKTEGEKGGIIFPGGRYKALKNKKLKVDSYGCGDSFAAGLLYGMASKWDIDIHF
;
A
#
# COMPACT_ATOMS: atom_id res chain seq x y z
N MET A 1 5.28 -20.02 10.58
CA MET A 1 3.96 -19.39 10.81
C MET A 1 3.52 -18.76 9.49
N SER A 2 2.30 -18.99 8.99
CA SER A 2 1.82 -18.34 7.77
C SER A 2 0.90 -17.19 8.14
N TYR A 3 1.11 -16.03 7.52
CA TYR A 3 0.42 -14.80 7.81
C TYR A 3 0.00 -14.11 6.50
N PRO A 4 -1.16 -13.43 6.43
CA PRO A 4 -1.50 -12.62 5.27
C PRO A 4 -0.44 -11.53 5.11
N ALA A 5 0.43 -11.73 4.12
CA ALA A 5 1.52 -10.82 3.81
C ALA A 5 1.18 -10.06 2.53
N GLY A 6 1.47 -8.78 2.53
CA GLY A 6 1.24 -7.91 1.38
C GLY A 6 0.97 -6.50 1.86
N GLY A 7 1.46 -5.51 1.12
CA GLY A 7 1.38 -4.11 1.53
C GLY A 7 -0.04 -3.68 1.90
N GLY A 8 -1.05 -4.11 1.12
CA GLY A 8 -2.45 -3.75 1.41
C GLY A 8 -2.95 -4.25 2.76
N SER A 9 -2.63 -5.48 3.16
CA SER A 9 -3.05 -6.02 4.45
C SER A 9 -2.35 -5.35 5.64
N ILE A 10 -1.05 -5.00 5.46
CA ILE A 10 -0.28 -4.27 6.47
C ILE A 10 -0.85 -2.86 6.64
N ILE A 11 -1.07 -2.14 5.54
CA ILE A 11 -1.65 -0.80 5.57
C ILE A 11 -3.02 -0.82 6.24
N ALA A 12 -3.90 -1.76 5.86
CA ALA A 12 -5.24 -1.87 6.44
C ALA A 12 -5.20 -2.14 7.96
N LYS A 13 -4.29 -3.01 8.41
CA LYS A 13 -4.08 -3.28 9.85
C LYS A 13 -3.58 -2.05 10.58
N ILE A 14 -2.54 -1.38 10.08
CA ILE A 14 -1.99 -0.17 10.71
C ILE A 14 -3.06 0.94 10.79
N LEU A 15 -3.82 1.15 9.71
CA LEU A 15 -4.92 2.13 9.75
C LEU A 15 -5.97 1.77 10.79
N SER A 16 -6.32 0.49 10.95
CA SER A 16 -7.28 0.06 11.97
C SER A 16 -6.77 0.28 13.41
N ASP A 17 -5.45 0.36 13.60
CA ASP A 17 -4.86 0.67 14.89
C ASP A 17 -4.73 2.19 15.14
N LEU A 18 -4.71 2.99 14.07
CA LEU A 18 -4.56 4.46 14.15
C LEU A 18 -5.89 5.19 14.31
N THR A 19 -7.03 4.59 13.95
CA THR A 19 -8.33 5.27 13.98
C THR A 19 -9.45 4.33 14.42
N LEU A 20 -10.49 4.92 15.03
CA LEU A 20 -11.75 4.24 15.33
C LEU A 20 -12.72 4.21 14.13
N ASN A 21 -12.38 4.90 13.04
CA ASN A 21 -13.18 4.90 11.81
C ASN A 21 -13.13 3.53 11.15
N GLN A 22 -14.20 3.19 10.42
CA GLN A 22 -14.26 1.93 9.71
C GLN A 22 -13.23 1.89 8.57
N ILE A 23 -12.34 0.91 8.62
CA ILE A 23 -11.39 0.63 7.54
C ILE A 23 -11.99 -0.39 6.59
N HIS A 24 -11.97 -0.08 5.29
CA HIS A 24 -12.40 -0.97 4.22
C HIS A 24 -11.17 -1.47 3.45
N PHE A 25 -11.06 -2.79 3.30
CA PHE A 25 -9.97 -3.40 2.56
C PHE A 25 -10.51 -4.23 1.40
N PHE A 26 -10.20 -3.80 0.18
CA PHE A 26 -10.52 -4.50 -1.06
C PHE A 26 -9.32 -5.32 -1.51
N THR A 27 -9.52 -6.61 -1.71
CA THR A 27 -8.44 -7.54 -2.09
C THR A 27 -8.95 -8.64 -3.01
N ALA A 28 -8.04 -9.42 -3.59
CA ALA A 28 -8.38 -10.65 -4.28
C ALA A 28 -7.63 -11.82 -3.65
N LEU A 29 -8.34 -12.93 -3.47
CA LEU A 29 -7.82 -14.18 -2.92
C LEU A 29 -8.13 -15.32 -3.88
N GLY A 30 -7.29 -16.36 -3.87
CA GLY A 30 -7.58 -17.60 -4.56
C GLY A 30 -8.68 -18.40 -3.86
N ASN A 31 -9.44 -19.16 -4.63
CA ASN A 31 -10.44 -20.09 -4.10
C ASN A 31 -9.74 -21.40 -3.69
N ASP A 32 -8.90 -21.31 -2.65
CA ASP A 32 -8.09 -22.40 -2.10
C ASP A 32 -7.92 -22.27 -0.58
N ASP A 33 -7.36 -23.30 0.07
CA ASP A 33 -7.14 -23.32 1.53
C ASP A 33 -6.35 -22.13 2.07
N TYR A 34 -5.41 -21.58 1.27
CA TYR A 34 -4.63 -20.39 1.64
C TYR A 34 -5.48 -19.13 1.56
N GLY A 35 -6.35 -19.02 0.57
CA GLY A 35 -7.33 -17.93 0.45
C GLY A 35 -8.30 -17.93 1.62
N ASP A 36 -8.87 -19.08 1.97
CA ASP A 36 -9.75 -19.23 3.13
C ASP A 36 -9.06 -18.88 4.43
N LYS A 37 -7.80 -19.31 4.60
CA LYS A 37 -6.99 -18.96 5.76
C LYS A 37 -6.71 -17.46 5.84
N CYS A 38 -6.37 -16.83 4.72
CA CYS A 38 -6.17 -15.39 4.65
C CYS A 38 -7.46 -14.63 4.98
N PHE A 39 -8.59 -15.07 4.41
CA PHE A 39 -9.90 -14.49 4.68
C PHE A 39 -10.23 -14.50 6.18
N LYS A 40 -10.08 -15.65 6.84
CA LYS A 40 -10.34 -15.81 8.28
C LYS A 40 -9.46 -14.87 9.12
N ILE A 41 -8.17 -14.78 8.81
CA ILE A 41 -7.25 -13.91 9.56
C ILE A 41 -7.60 -12.43 9.34
N LEU A 42 -7.81 -12.02 8.08
CA LEU A 42 -8.14 -10.64 7.74
C LEU A 42 -9.49 -10.19 8.34
N SER A 43 -10.49 -11.07 8.34
CA SER A 43 -11.80 -10.80 8.95
C SER A 43 -11.72 -10.52 10.45
N ASN A 44 -10.71 -11.09 11.13
CA ASN A 44 -10.49 -10.88 12.57
C ASN A 44 -9.69 -9.61 12.91
N MET A 45 -9.30 -8.81 11.90
CA MET A 45 -8.52 -7.58 12.12
C MET A 45 -9.37 -6.34 12.44
N GLY A 46 -10.69 -6.48 12.60
CA GLY A 46 -11.58 -5.33 12.85
C GLY A 46 -11.82 -4.43 11.63
N ILE A 47 -11.50 -4.91 10.43
CA ILE A 47 -11.67 -4.20 9.16
C ILE A 47 -12.87 -4.75 8.37
N LYS A 48 -13.47 -3.92 7.53
CA LYS A 48 -14.49 -4.36 6.57
C LYS A 48 -13.80 -4.92 5.33
N LEU A 49 -13.87 -6.24 5.17
CA LEU A 49 -13.17 -6.95 4.10
C LEU A 49 -14.08 -7.15 2.88
N HIS A 50 -13.59 -6.79 1.69
CA HIS A 50 -14.23 -6.99 0.40
C HIS A 50 -13.32 -7.84 -0.48
N VAL A 51 -13.72 -9.08 -0.76
CA VAL A 51 -12.89 -10.07 -1.45
C VAL A 51 -13.43 -10.41 -2.83
N ALA A 52 -12.60 -10.24 -3.83
CA ALA A 52 -12.79 -10.82 -5.16
C ALA A 52 -12.12 -12.20 -5.21
N TRP A 53 -12.92 -13.25 -5.18
CA TRP A 53 -12.41 -14.61 -5.29
C TRP A 53 -11.96 -14.93 -6.71
N ARG A 54 -10.84 -15.63 -6.83
CA ARG A 54 -10.24 -16.02 -8.11
C ARG A 54 -10.12 -17.53 -8.22
N ASP A 55 -10.42 -18.06 -9.38
CA ASP A 55 -10.15 -19.45 -9.72
C ASP A 55 -8.68 -19.64 -10.12
N LYS A 56 -7.78 -19.21 -9.23
CA LYS A 56 -6.33 -19.26 -9.32
C LYS A 56 -5.76 -19.44 -7.92
N PRO A 57 -4.59 -20.10 -7.76
CA PRO A 57 -3.98 -20.27 -6.45
C PRO A 57 -3.67 -18.94 -5.77
N THR A 58 -3.91 -18.88 -4.48
CA THR A 58 -3.46 -17.73 -3.65
C THR A 58 -1.94 -17.61 -3.72
N ARG A 59 -1.45 -16.41 -4.04
CA ARG A 59 -0.03 -16.11 -4.09
C ARG A 59 0.63 -16.32 -2.73
N ARG A 60 1.80 -16.97 -2.72
CA ARG A 60 2.57 -17.27 -1.50
C ARG A 60 3.94 -16.62 -1.56
N GLY A 61 4.45 -16.19 -0.45
CA GLY A 61 5.81 -15.70 -0.31
C GLY A 61 6.54 -16.46 0.80
N PHE A 62 7.82 -16.75 0.57
CA PHE A 62 8.73 -17.29 1.57
C PHE A 62 9.80 -16.23 1.83
N SER A 63 9.93 -15.84 3.08
CA SER A 63 10.99 -14.94 3.51
C SER A 63 12.06 -15.74 4.24
N LEU A 64 13.26 -15.73 3.71
CA LEU A 64 14.45 -16.25 4.36
C LEU A 64 15.21 -15.06 4.96
N ILE A 65 15.53 -15.15 6.22
CA ILE A 65 16.27 -14.11 6.94
C ILE A 65 17.57 -14.75 7.42
N ASP A 66 18.70 -14.15 7.06
CA ASP A 66 20.01 -14.63 7.52
C ASP A 66 20.36 -14.08 8.91
N TYR A 67 21.52 -14.49 9.43
CA TYR A 67 22.00 -14.07 10.74
C TYR A 67 22.36 -12.59 10.85
N GLN A 68 22.51 -11.88 9.71
CA GLN A 68 22.74 -10.44 9.64
C GLN A 68 21.42 -9.65 9.55
N GLY A 69 20.29 -10.36 9.45
CA GLY A 69 18.96 -9.75 9.25
C GLY A 69 18.66 -9.37 7.81
N GLU A 70 19.53 -9.79 6.87
CA GLU A 70 19.25 -9.62 5.43
C GLU A 70 18.17 -10.60 4.99
N ARG A 71 17.33 -10.14 4.06
CA ARG A 71 16.13 -10.87 3.68
C ARG A 71 16.07 -11.16 2.19
N ALA A 72 15.86 -12.42 1.83
CA ALA A 72 15.48 -12.86 0.50
C ALA A 72 13.99 -13.28 0.51
N ILE A 73 13.22 -12.79 -0.45
CA ILE A 73 11.80 -13.15 -0.61
C ILE A 73 11.63 -13.88 -1.92
N THR A 74 11.19 -15.14 -1.84
CA THR A 74 10.76 -15.93 -2.99
C THR A 74 9.24 -15.94 -3.07
N VAL A 75 8.70 -15.67 -4.25
CA VAL A 75 7.25 -15.59 -4.47
C VAL A 75 6.80 -16.67 -5.43
N ILE A 76 5.71 -17.36 -5.08
CA ILE A 76 5.08 -18.41 -5.89
C ILE A 76 3.65 -17.96 -6.23
N GLY A 77 3.33 -18.02 -7.51
CA GLY A 77 2.02 -17.65 -8.04
C GLY A 77 1.91 -16.20 -8.51
N GLU A 78 0.87 -15.95 -9.27
CA GLU A 78 0.56 -14.63 -9.81
C GLU A 78 0.07 -13.68 -8.73
N ARG A 79 0.24 -12.38 -8.95
CA ARG A 79 -0.37 -11.36 -8.09
C ARG A 79 -1.86 -11.28 -8.41
N LEU A 80 -2.69 -11.66 -7.46
CA LEU A 80 -4.13 -11.47 -7.54
C LEU A 80 -4.47 -10.03 -7.13
N ALA A 81 -5.31 -9.39 -7.92
CA ALA A 81 -5.78 -8.04 -7.65
C ALA A 81 -7.29 -7.92 -7.90
N PRO A 82 -8.00 -7.07 -7.15
CA PRO A 82 -9.36 -6.71 -7.50
C PRO A 82 -9.36 -5.85 -8.76
N THR A 83 -10.43 -5.93 -9.54
CA THR A 83 -10.67 -5.15 -10.76
C THR A 83 -12.01 -4.44 -10.67
N HIS A 84 -12.20 -3.38 -11.45
CA HIS A 84 -13.48 -2.66 -11.49
C HIS A 84 -14.67 -3.53 -11.90
N LYS A 85 -14.41 -4.68 -12.57
CA LYS A 85 -15.45 -5.64 -13.02
C LYS A 85 -15.93 -6.57 -11.91
N ASP A 86 -15.23 -6.63 -10.79
CA ASP A 86 -15.64 -7.46 -9.67
C ASP A 86 -16.91 -6.90 -9.02
N LYS A 87 -17.83 -7.79 -8.66
CA LYS A 87 -19.07 -7.42 -7.96
C LYS A 87 -18.80 -7.12 -6.48
N LEU A 88 -18.10 -6.01 -6.23
CA LEU A 88 -17.80 -5.53 -4.88
C LEU A 88 -18.52 -4.20 -4.61
N GLU A 89 -18.56 -3.78 -3.36
CA GLU A 89 -19.23 -2.54 -2.92
C GLU A 89 -18.44 -1.27 -3.28
N TRP A 90 -18.08 -1.09 -4.57
CA TRP A 90 -17.25 0.03 -5.04
C TRP A 90 -17.81 1.41 -4.72
N ASN A 91 -19.14 1.54 -4.57
CA ASN A 91 -19.78 2.83 -4.23
C ASN A 91 -19.30 3.40 -2.91
N ILE A 92 -18.75 2.58 -2.02
CA ILE A 92 -18.25 3.05 -0.74
C ILE A 92 -17.02 3.94 -0.88
N LEU A 93 -16.26 3.80 -1.98
CA LEU A 93 -15.09 4.62 -2.26
C LEU A 93 -15.41 6.13 -2.27
N LYS A 94 -16.65 6.49 -2.63
CA LYS A 94 -17.14 7.88 -2.64
C LYS A 94 -17.25 8.51 -1.25
N LYS A 95 -17.21 7.69 -0.20
CA LYS A 95 -17.39 8.14 1.18
C LYS A 95 -16.09 8.10 2.00
N MET A 96 -14.98 7.74 1.36
CA MET A 96 -13.70 7.58 2.02
C MET A 96 -12.95 8.91 2.10
N ASP A 97 -12.37 9.21 3.26
CA ASP A 97 -11.49 10.35 3.45
C ASP A 97 -10.15 10.13 2.75
N GLY A 98 -9.62 8.92 2.82
CA GLY A 98 -8.37 8.54 2.17
C GLY A 98 -8.41 7.13 1.59
N ILE A 99 -7.77 6.95 0.43
CA ILE A 99 -7.62 5.66 -0.24
C ILE A 99 -6.16 5.45 -0.58
N PHE A 100 -5.64 4.25 -0.27
CA PHE A 100 -4.33 3.80 -0.70
C PHE A 100 -4.46 2.57 -1.61
N ILE A 101 -3.96 2.67 -2.84
CA ILE A 101 -4.02 1.58 -3.81
C ILE A 101 -2.66 0.88 -3.88
N THR A 102 -2.62 -0.43 -3.60
CA THR A 102 -1.42 -1.26 -3.75
C THR A 102 -1.48 -2.16 -4.98
N ALA A 103 -2.69 -2.54 -5.42
CA ALA A 103 -2.91 -3.38 -6.60
C ALA A 103 -4.32 -3.17 -7.13
N SER A 104 -4.46 -2.83 -8.40
CA SER A 104 -5.75 -2.67 -9.08
C SER A 104 -5.54 -2.51 -10.58
N ASP A 105 -6.64 -2.38 -11.34
CA ASP A 105 -6.61 -1.82 -12.69
C ASP A 105 -6.77 -0.28 -12.66
N SER A 106 -6.62 0.35 -13.83
CA SER A 106 -6.69 1.81 -13.97
C SER A 106 -8.08 2.40 -13.70
N GLU A 107 -9.15 1.63 -13.90
CA GLU A 107 -10.53 2.11 -13.68
C GLU A 107 -10.83 2.30 -12.19
N ILE A 108 -10.25 1.47 -11.32
CA ILE A 108 -10.39 1.65 -9.87
C ILE A 108 -9.80 3.00 -9.42
N PHE A 109 -8.71 3.48 -10.04
CA PHE A 109 -8.18 4.81 -9.73
C PHE A 109 -9.17 5.92 -10.02
N LYS A 110 -9.91 5.82 -11.16
CA LYS A 110 -10.95 6.80 -11.51
C LYS A 110 -12.09 6.80 -10.50
N MET A 111 -12.51 5.60 -10.07
CA MET A 111 -13.53 5.46 -9.03
C MET A 111 -13.06 5.99 -7.67
N ALA A 112 -11.80 5.70 -7.31
CA ALA A 112 -11.20 6.11 -6.06
C ALA A 112 -10.92 7.62 -5.97
N ARG A 113 -10.84 8.33 -7.11
CA ARG A 113 -10.57 9.78 -7.13
C ARG A 113 -11.66 10.61 -6.43
N SER A 114 -12.81 10.04 -6.19
CA SER A 114 -13.86 10.68 -5.40
C SER A 114 -13.50 10.87 -3.91
N ALA A 115 -12.51 10.14 -3.38
CA ALA A 115 -11.99 10.35 -2.03
C ALA A 115 -11.23 11.69 -1.94
N SER A 116 -11.16 12.25 -0.71
CA SER A 116 -10.43 13.50 -0.47
C SER A 116 -8.92 13.31 -0.74
N ILE A 117 -8.36 12.19 -0.32
CA ILE A 117 -6.95 11.81 -0.51
C ILE A 117 -6.86 10.49 -1.26
N LEU A 118 -6.09 10.48 -2.34
CA LEU A 118 -5.80 9.29 -3.12
C LEU A 118 -4.29 9.09 -3.24
N CYS A 119 -3.79 8.02 -2.63
CA CYS A 119 -2.39 7.65 -2.66
C CYS A 119 -2.18 6.27 -3.28
N THR A 120 -0.98 6.04 -3.79
CA THR A 120 -0.55 4.74 -4.34
C THR A 120 0.95 4.54 -4.20
N THR A 121 1.43 3.38 -4.64
CA THR A 121 2.84 3.01 -4.72
C THR A 121 3.25 2.69 -6.16
N PRO A 122 4.50 2.92 -6.58
CA PRO A 122 4.98 2.52 -7.90
C PRO A 122 4.82 1.02 -8.21
N ARG A 123 4.70 0.18 -7.18
CA ARG A 123 4.46 -1.27 -7.32
C ARG A 123 3.15 -1.65 -8.00
N VAL A 124 2.21 -0.73 -8.11
CA VAL A 124 0.99 -0.94 -8.94
C VAL A 124 1.36 -1.03 -10.41
N GLY A 125 2.47 -0.42 -10.80
CA GLY A 125 2.95 -0.29 -12.17
C GLY A 125 2.63 1.07 -12.76
N LEU A 126 3.65 1.75 -13.27
CA LEU A 126 3.51 3.10 -13.84
C LEU A 126 2.51 3.14 -15.00
N ASN A 127 2.43 2.07 -15.81
CA ASN A 127 1.44 1.97 -16.89
C ASN A 127 0.00 2.03 -16.36
N THR A 128 -0.28 1.34 -15.25
CA THR A 128 -1.63 1.39 -14.63
C THR A 128 -1.94 2.78 -14.11
N ILE A 129 -0.97 3.43 -13.47
CA ILE A 129 -1.09 4.80 -12.95
C ILE A 129 -1.35 5.77 -14.12
N ASN A 130 -0.52 5.72 -15.16
CA ASN A 130 -0.63 6.60 -16.33
C ASN A 130 -1.94 6.40 -17.09
N ASN A 131 -2.35 5.14 -17.31
CA ASN A 131 -3.61 4.81 -18.01
C ASN A 131 -4.85 5.24 -17.20
N SER A 132 -4.74 5.45 -15.90
CA SER A 132 -5.84 5.96 -15.10
C SER A 132 -6.16 7.41 -15.43
N ASN A 133 -5.18 8.19 -15.87
CA ASN A 133 -5.24 9.63 -16.09
C ASN A 133 -5.84 10.39 -14.89
N VAL A 134 -5.46 9.97 -13.67
CA VAL A 134 -5.96 10.52 -12.40
C VAL A 134 -4.83 11.22 -11.66
N LEU A 135 -5.09 12.45 -11.20
CA LEU A 135 -4.15 13.18 -10.34
C LEU A 135 -4.14 12.55 -8.94
N LEU A 136 -2.98 12.07 -8.52
CA LEU A 136 -2.75 11.51 -7.19
C LEU A 136 -2.39 12.60 -6.18
N ASP A 137 -2.82 12.44 -4.94
CA ASP A 137 -2.34 13.28 -3.85
C ASP A 137 -0.97 12.81 -3.35
N GLY A 138 -0.72 11.49 -3.36
CA GLY A 138 0.58 10.92 -2.97
C GLY A 138 1.00 9.73 -3.82
N LEU A 139 2.27 9.71 -4.23
CA LEU A 139 2.95 8.54 -4.78
C LEU A 139 4.10 8.19 -3.83
N ILE A 140 3.95 7.07 -3.11
CA ILE A 140 4.84 6.68 -2.02
C ILE A 140 5.61 5.42 -2.42
N GLY A 141 6.92 5.49 -2.42
CA GLY A 141 7.77 4.37 -2.76
C GLY A 141 9.13 4.41 -2.07
N SER A 142 9.97 3.43 -2.36
CA SER A 142 11.31 3.31 -1.81
C SER A 142 12.36 3.64 -2.87
N ASN A 143 13.37 4.41 -2.52
CA ASN A 143 14.58 4.58 -3.34
C ASN A 143 15.53 3.37 -3.24
N LEU A 144 15.30 2.48 -2.26
CA LEU A 144 16.14 1.30 -2.03
C LEU A 144 15.61 0.06 -2.75
N ASP A 145 14.38 0.11 -3.26
CA ASP A 145 13.75 -1.00 -3.97
C ASP A 145 13.77 -0.75 -5.48
N PRO A 146 14.55 -1.53 -6.26
CA PRO A 146 14.61 -1.36 -7.71
C PRO A 146 13.25 -1.41 -8.41
N GLY A 147 12.27 -2.13 -7.85
CA GLY A 147 10.90 -2.22 -8.39
C GLY A 147 10.04 -0.99 -8.13
N GLU A 148 10.55 0.01 -7.37
CA GLU A 148 9.84 1.25 -7.05
C GLU A 148 10.56 2.51 -7.55
N VAL A 149 11.75 2.34 -8.12
CA VAL A 149 12.51 3.46 -8.71
C VAL A 149 11.90 3.84 -10.04
N PHE A 150 11.68 5.13 -10.24
CA PHE A 150 11.16 5.72 -11.48
C PHE A 150 11.65 7.14 -11.65
N SER A 151 11.61 7.64 -12.91
CA SER A 151 11.82 9.04 -13.26
C SER A 151 10.49 9.79 -13.32
N PHE A 152 10.47 11.06 -12.96
CA PHE A 152 9.28 11.92 -13.11
C PHE A 152 8.81 12.07 -14.56
N SER A 153 9.69 11.88 -15.53
CA SER A 153 9.37 11.89 -16.96
C SER A 153 8.52 10.69 -17.40
N GLU A 154 8.49 9.63 -16.61
CA GLU A 154 7.69 8.42 -16.89
C GLU A 154 6.22 8.57 -16.42
N LEU A 155 5.91 9.64 -15.70
CA LEU A 155 4.54 9.92 -15.22
C LEU A 155 3.81 10.88 -16.16
N SER A 156 2.63 10.48 -16.62
CA SER A 156 1.74 11.34 -17.43
C SER A 156 1.22 12.53 -16.61
N LEU A 157 0.90 12.32 -15.34
CA LEU A 157 0.51 13.36 -14.39
C LEU A 157 1.41 13.29 -13.17
N LYS A 158 1.97 14.44 -12.79
CA LYS A 158 2.80 14.53 -11.58
C LYS A 158 1.89 14.52 -10.35
N PRO A 159 2.09 13.61 -9.38
CA PRO A 159 1.38 13.63 -8.11
C PRO A 159 1.60 14.95 -7.36
N LYS A 160 0.67 15.28 -6.46
CA LYS A 160 0.83 16.43 -5.55
C LYS A 160 2.11 16.30 -4.72
N TYR A 161 2.28 15.09 -4.16
CA TYR A 161 3.49 14.73 -3.41
C TYR A 161 4.04 13.42 -3.95
N THR A 162 5.36 13.37 -4.11
CA THR A 162 6.09 12.12 -4.34
C THR A 162 7.03 11.92 -3.16
N ILE A 163 6.87 10.80 -2.45
CA ILE A 163 7.65 10.48 -1.27
C ILE A 163 8.49 9.24 -1.57
N LYS A 164 9.81 9.36 -1.41
CA LYS A 164 10.78 8.30 -1.62
C LYS A 164 11.51 8.01 -0.31
N THR A 165 11.24 6.85 0.29
CA THR A 165 11.87 6.43 1.53
C THR A 165 13.27 5.89 1.30
N GLU A 166 14.19 6.10 2.24
CA GLU A 166 15.59 5.66 2.18
C GLU A 166 16.02 4.94 3.47
N GLY A 167 15.08 4.22 4.09
CA GLY A 167 15.31 3.46 5.32
C GLY A 167 15.76 4.37 6.47
N GLU A 168 16.86 4.03 7.10
CA GLU A 168 17.39 4.75 8.27
C GLU A 168 17.88 6.19 7.94
N LYS A 169 18.07 6.50 6.66
CA LYS A 169 18.44 7.84 6.21
C LYS A 169 17.22 8.79 6.11
N GLY A 170 16.01 8.28 6.32
CA GLY A 170 14.77 9.05 6.13
C GLY A 170 14.27 8.95 4.70
N GLY A 171 14.26 10.05 3.97
CA GLY A 171 13.82 10.06 2.59
C GLY A 171 13.72 11.46 1.99
N ILE A 172 13.02 11.55 0.86
CA ILE A 172 12.82 12.79 0.11
C ILE A 172 11.33 12.95 -0.19
N ILE A 173 10.83 14.17 -0.10
CA ILE A 173 9.48 14.57 -0.51
C ILE A 173 9.57 15.61 -1.62
N PHE A 174 8.78 15.46 -2.66
CA PHE A 174 8.65 16.42 -3.76
C PHE A 174 7.18 16.88 -3.91
N PRO A 175 6.89 18.19 -3.88
CA PRO A 175 7.78 19.28 -3.45
C PRO A 175 8.06 19.18 -1.94
N GLY A 176 9.17 19.76 -1.49
CA GLY A 176 9.56 19.76 -0.07
C GLY A 176 11.07 19.66 0.09
N GLY A 177 11.59 18.50 0.38
CA GLY A 177 13.02 18.29 0.59
C GLY A 177 13.31 16.96 1.27
N ARG A 178 14.43 16.87 1.95
CA ARG A 178 14.81 15.67 2.71
C ARG A 178 14.23 15.71 4.12
N TYR A 179 13.79 14.57 4.59
CA TYR A 179 13.43 14.36 5.99
C TYR A 179 14.31 13.27 6.61
N LYS A 180 14.50 13.34 7.92
CA LYS A 180 15.28 12.36 8.67
C LYS A 180 14.37 11.26 9.22
N ALA A 181 14.88 10.02 9.26
CA ALA A 181 14.19 8.97 9.99
C ALA A 181 14.20 9.27 11.49
N LEU A 182 13.11 8.96 12.15
CA LEU A 182 13.07 8.97 13.61
C LEU A 182 14.01 7.91 14.15
N LYS A 183 14.87 8.28 15.10
CA LYS A 183 15.78 7.33 15.76
C LYS A 183 14.96 6.33 16.58
N ASN A 184 15.00 5.08 16.17
CA ASN A 184 14.40 4.01 16.96
C ASN A 184 15.44 3.48 17.95
N LYS A 185 15.11 3.50 19.26
CA LYS A 185 15.97 2.95 20.32
C LYS A 185 15.84 1.43 20.46
N LYS A 186 14.87 0.80 19.83
CA LYS A 186 14.64 -0.65 19.88
C LYS A 186 15.48 -1.35 18.82
N LEU A 187 15.98 -2.54 19.18
CA LEU A 187 16.66 -3.43 18.23
C LEU A 187 15.74 -3.74 17.06
N LYS A 188 16.26 -3.57 15.85
CA LYS A 188 15.57 -3.92 14.61
C LYS A 188 15.58 -5.44 14.48
N VAL A 189 14.41 -6.05 14.56
CA VAL A 189 14.23 -7.49 14.39
C VAL A 189 14.00 -7.83 12.93
N ASP A 190 13.17 -7.05 12.24
CA ASP A 190 12.82 -7.22 10.83
C ASP A 190 12.40 -5.87 10.24
N SER A 191 12.67 -5.67 8.95
CA SER A 191 12.25 -4.48 8.18
C SER A 191 11.00 -4.73 7.33
N TYR A 192 10.37 -5.92 7.46
CA TYR A 192 9.17 -6.25 6.70
C TYR A 192 8.01 -5.33 7.05
N GLY A 193 7.40 -4.72 6.01
CA GLY A 193 6.26 -3.82 6.18
C GLY A 193 6.58 -2.42 6.71
N CYS A 194 7.86 -2.05 6.94
CA CYS A 194 8.20 -0.69 7.38
C CYS A 194 7.74 0.36 6.37
N GLY A 195 7.93 0.12 5.06
CA GLY A 195 7.44 1.00 4.00
C GLY A 195 5.92 1.11 3.97
N ASP A 196 5.23 -0.02 4.14
CA ASP A 196 3.76 -0.05 4.20
C ASP A 196 3.22 0.67 5.44
N SER A 197 3.90 0.51 6.58
CA SER A 197 3.56 1.22 7.83
C SER A 197 3.75 2.72 7.69
N PHE A 198 4.84 3.15 7.04
CA PHE A 198 5.07 4.56 6.72
C PHE A 198 3.98 5.10 5.80
N ALA A 199 3.61 4.36 4.74
CA ALA A 199 2.56 4.76 3.82
C ALA A 199 1.18 4.86 4.51
N ALA A 200 0.88 3.96 5.44
CA ALA A 200 -0.34 4.01 6.24
C ALA A 200 -0.39 5.26 7.14
N GLY A 201 0.70 5.55 7.86
CA GLY A 201 0.80 6.74 8.70
C GLY A 201 0.67 8.03 7.90
N LEU A 202 1.32 8.09 6.72
CA LEU A 202 1.23 9.25 5.84
C LEU A 202 -0.19 9.43 5.30
N LEU A 203 -0.86 8.37 4.82
CA LEU A 203 -2.25 8.44 4.39
C LEU A 203 -3.16 8.95 5.51
N TYR A 204 -2.97 8.42 6.73
CA TYR A 204 -3.74 8.85 7.91
C TYR A 204 -3.54 10.34 8.20
N GLY A 205 -2.30 10.82 8.22
CA GLY A 205 -1.98 12.23 8.43
C GLY A 205 -2.62 13.14 7.37
N MET A 206 -2.47 12.78 6.09
CA MET A 206 -3.07 13.52 4.97
C MET A 206 -4.61 13.56 5.06
N ALA A 207 -5.25 12.42 5.33
CA ALA A 207 -6.71 12.33 5.47
C ALA A 207 -7.21 13.10 6.72
N SER A 208 -6.39 13.18 7.77
CA SER A 208 -6.66 13.98 8.98
C SER A 208 -6.32 15.47 8.81
N LYS A 209 -5.90 15.89 7.62
CA LYS A 209 -5.52 17.28 7.29
C LYS A 209 -4.36 17.80 8.14
N TRP A 210 -3.43 16.92 8.54
CA TRP A 210 -2.19 17.35 9.16
C TRP A 210 -1.34 18.07 8.11
N ASP A 211 -0.72 19.16 8.52
CA ASP A 211 0.23 19.85 7.66
C ASP A 211 1.43 18.93 7.39
N ILE A 212 1.73 18.76 6.09
CA ILE A 212 2.97 18.12 5.65
C ILE A 212 4.07 19.19 5.68
N ASP A 213 4.04 20.08 6.67
CA ASP A 213 5.11 21.03 6.90
C ASP A 213 6.30 20.30 7.49
N ILE A 214 7.19 19.96 6.58
CA ILE A 214 8.46 19.34 6.90
C ILE A 214 9.39 20.49 7.26
N HIS A 215 9.34 20.92 8.49
CA HIS A 215 10.39 21.73 9.07
C HIS A 215 11.59 20.83 9.33
N PHE A 216 12.61 21.00 8.51
CA PHE A 216 13.93 20.37 8.63
C PHE A 216 14.79 21.10 9.63
#